data_c1ace3af3ad48ec83d45f537298e82bc
#
_entry.id   c1ace3af3ad48ec83d45f537298e82bc
#
_cell.length_a   1.000
_cell.length_b   1.000
_cell.length_c   1.000
_cell.angle_alpha   90.00
_cell.angle_beta   90.00
_cell.angle_gamma   90.00
#
_symmetry.space_group_name_H-M   'P 1'
#
loop_
_entity.id
_entity.type
_entity.pdbx_description
1 polymer ?
#
loop_
_entity_poly.entity_id
_entity_poly.type
_entity_poly.pdbx_seq_one_letter_code
_entity_poly.pdbx_strand_id
1 'polypeptide(L)'
;MTDNISMRVGRAVLADVFAQPAWLAEHLDDPDVRVVEVDVSRAAYEQGHIAGAILWNAYTDLHHVQDYSPLERSEFEELLRRSGFTPDTTIVFYGYGPYLGFWLTKAYGHERVLVLNGTRQDWQQAGLPWTTDLPELVPSTYTLAASEAPQLMSLEALQGTLGSGNPLILDVRSQAEFVGERFWPSGATAGAGRPGHIPGAVHLPIDLLHTTDGAFKSVAELRQLFQERGEADARSIVTYCTIGARASEAAMVLRYLLGYPDVRVYDGSWAQWGTRTETPIEI
;
A
#
# COMPACT_ATOMS: atom_id res chain seq x y z
N MET A 1 9.69 23.37 -9.33
CA MET A 1 10.44 22.31 -8.64
C MET A 1 9.80 20.93 -8.81
N THR A 2 8.90 20.78 -9.76
CA THR A 2 8.11 19.56 -10.03
C THR A 2 8.81 18.51 -10.90
N ASP A 3 10.01 18.80 -11.40
CA ASP A 3 10.72 17.89 -12.33
C ASP A 3 11.63 16.85 -11.67
N ASN A 4 11.77 16.83 -10.35
CA ASN A 4 12.86 16.10 -9.71
C ASN A 4 12.56 14.59 -9.49
N ILE A 5 11.31 14.19 -9.35
CA ILE A 5 10.94 12.77 -9.21
C ILE A 5 10.89 12.11 -10.59
N SER A 6 10.42 12.82 -11.60
CA SER A 6 10.29 12.39 -12.99
C SER A 6 11.62 12.00 -13.67
N MET A 7 12.75 12.53 -13.22
CA MET A 7 14.06 12.21 -13.80
C MET A 7 14.75 10.97 -13.22
N ARG A 8 14.32 10.48 -12.07
CA ARG A 8 15.01 9.40 -11.35
C ARG A 8 14.47 8.00 -11.63
N VAL A 9 13.24 7.91 -12.12
CA VAL A 9 12.61 6.65 -12.57
C VAL A 9 12.20 6.82 -14.04
N GLY A 10 12.46 5.84 -14.89
CA GLY A 10 12.22 5.95 -16.34
C GLY A 10 10.77 6.39 -16.64
N ARG A 11 10.60 7.41 -17.50
CA ARG A 11 9.33 8.08 -17.79
C ARG A 11 8.15 7.16 -18.13
N ALA A 12 8.41 6.01 -18.77
CA ALA A 12 7.36 5.06 -19.15
C ALA A 12 6.77 4.32 -17.95
N VAL A 13 7.62 3.85 -17.01
CA VAL A 13 7.18 3.12 -15.81
C VAL A 13 6.43 4.01 -14.83
N LEU A 14 6.76 5.30 -14.79
CA LEU A 14 6.08 6.28 -13.94
C LEU A 14 4.63 6.55 -14.36
N ALA A 15 4.35 6.56 -15.67
CA ALA A 15 3.01 6.82 -16.19
C ALA A 15 2.03 5.66 -15.90
N ASP A 16 2.54 4.43 -15.70
CA ASP A 16 1.73 3.25 -15.41
C ASP A 16 1.37 3.12 -13.93
N VAL A 17 2.02 3.88 -13.05
CA VAL A 17 1.83 3.80 -11.60
C VAL A 17 1.39 5.12 -10.99
N PHE A 18 1.86 6.26 -11.51
CA PHE A 18 1.67 7.56 -10.89
C PHE A 18 0.86 8.53 -11.73
N ALA A 19 -0.19 9.10 -11.12
CA ALA A 19 -0.91 10.26 -11.64
C ALA A 19 -0.17 11.55 -11.25
N GLN A 20 0.16 12.40 -12.21
CA GLN A 20 0.72 13.71 -11.92
C GLN A 20 -0.36 14.65 -11.37
N PRO A 21 -0.06 15.53 -10.38
CA PRO A 21 -1.05 16.42 -9.80
C PRO A 21 -1.79 17.29 -10.84
N ALA A 22 -1.06 17.83 -11.83
CA ALA A 22 -1.66 18.63 -12.88
C ALA A 22 -2.64 17.83 -13.75
N TRP A 23 -2.27 16.60 -14.12
CA TRP A 23 -3.16 15.70 -14.86
C TRP A 23 -4.43 15.40 -14.05
N LEU A 24 -4.28 15.02 -12.77
CA LEU A 24 -5.44 14.71 -11.94
C LEU A 24 -6.38 15.92 -11.77
N ALA A 25 -5.82 17.13 -11.60
CA ALA A 25 -6.61 18.34 -11.48
C ALA A 25 -7.46 18.64 -12.72
N GLU A 26 -6.95 18.29 -13.90
CA GLU A 26 -7.67 18.43 -15.19
C GLU A 26 -8.76 17.35 -15.38
N HIS A 27 -8.70 16.24 -14.63
CA HIS A 27 -9.59 15.08 -14.78
C HIS A 27 -10.51 14.83 -13.57
N LEU A 28 -10.61 15.78 -12.62
CA LEU A 28 -11.48 15.60 -11.44
C LEU A 28 -12.96 15.48 -11.80
N ASP A 29 -13.39 16.12 -12.89
CA ASP A 29 -14.76 16.08 -13.37
C ASP A 29 -15.01 14.94 -14.39
N ASP A 30 -13.99 14.15 -14.72
CA ASP A 30 -14.11 13.01 -15.63
C ASP A 30 -14.93 11.91 -14.93
N PRO A 31 -16.04 11.43 -15.53
CA PRO A 31 -16.87 10.38 -14.94
C PRO A 31 -16.12 9.04 -14.77
N ASP A 32 -15.05 8.82 -15.51
CA ASP A 32 -14.24 7.60 -15.45
C ASP A 32 -13.00 7.75 -14.55
N VAL A 33 -12.80 8.89 -13.89
CA VAL A 33 -11.73 9.10 -12.90
C VAL A 33 -12.34 9.23 -11.51
N ARG A 34 -11.80 8.52 -10.55
CA ARG A 34 -12.19 8.58 -9.14
C ARG A 34 -10.97 8.70 -8.24
N VAL A 35 -11.08 9.56 -7.24
CA VAL A 35 -10.02 9.81 -6.27
C VAL A 35 -10.38 9.15 -4.95
N VAL A 36 -9.44 8.42 -4.36
CA VAL A 36 -9.62 7.75 -3.07
C VAL A 36 -8.50 8.16 -2.13
N GLU A 37 -8.89 8.73 -0.99
CA GLU A 37 -7.98 8.90 0.13
C GLU A 37 -7.97 7.62 0.95
N VAL A 38 -6.79 7.02 1.12
CA VAL A 38 -6.61 5.89 2.04
C VAL A 38 -5.94 6.41 3.31
N ASP A 39 -6.67 6.35 4.42
CA ASP A 39 -6.15 6.84 5.71
C ASP A 39 -6.58 5.91 6.85
N VAL A 40 -5.93 6.04 8.00
CA VAL A 40 -6.23 5.32 9.24
C VAL A 40 -7.27 6.02 10.12
N SER A 41 -7.61 7.26 9.78
CA SER A 41 -8.54 8.12 10.52
C SER A 41 -9.31 9.04 9.57
N ARG A 42 -10.54 9.37 9.93
CA ARG A 42 -11.36 10.34 9.19
C ARG A 42 -10.92 11.80 9.41
N ALA A 43 -10.18 12.07 10.49
CA ALA A 43 -9.94 13.43 10.97
C ALA A 43 -9.24 14.32 9.93
N ALA A 44 -8.27 13.78 9.21
CA ALA A 44 -7.57 14.52 8.17
C ALA A 44 -8.49 14.80 6.96
N TYR A 45 -9.23 13.80 6.51
CA TYR A 45 -10.17 13.90 5.39
C TYR A 45 -11.29 14.93 5.69
N GLU A 46 -11.84 14.93 6.90
CA GLU A 46 -12.89 15.88 7.33
C GLU A 46 -12.39 17.33 7.42
N GLN A 47 -11.10 17.56 7.65
CA GLN A 47 -10.50 18.89 7.61
C GLN A 47 -10.29 19.40 6.17
N GLY A 48 -10.41 18.53 5.20
CA GLY A 48 -10.33 18.82 3.78
C GLY A 48 -9.65 17.69 3.01
N HIS A 49 -10.04 17.56 1.74
CA HIS A 49 -9.59 16.52 0.83
C HIS A 49 -9.62 17.03 -0.62
N ILE A 50 -9.03 16.27 -1.54
CA ILE A 50 -9.11 16.56 -2.98
C ILE A 50 -10.58 16.53 -3.40
N ALA A 51 -11.02 17.53 -4.19
CA ALA A 51 -12.41 17.63 -4.61
C ALA A 51 -12.89 16.34 -5.28
N GLY A 52 -14.05 15.84 -4.82
CA GLY A 52 -14.62 14.56 -5.29
C GLY A 52 -13.98 13.29 -4.72
N ALA A 53 -12.95 13.40 -3.90
CA ALA A 53 -12.33 12.22 -3.28
C ALA A 53 -13.26 11.56 -2.26
N ILE A 54 -13.24 10.22 -2.22
CA ILE A 54 -13.85 9.41 -1.15
C ILE A 54 -12.79 8.93 -0.18
N LEU A 55 -13.20 8.58 1.04
CA LEU A 55 -12.31 8.00 2.04
C LEU A 55 -12.50 6.48 2.12
N TRP A 56 -11.40 5.73 2.04
CA TRP A 56 -11.29 4.35 2.50
C TRP A 56 -10.43 4.30 3.76
N ASN A 57 -11.01 3.85 4.86
CA ASN A 57 -10.26 3.66 6.09
C ASN A 57 -9.51 2.33 6.05
N ALA A 58 -8.19 2.38 6.24
CA ALA A 58 -7.31 1.22 6.15
C ALA A 58 -7.68 0.10 7.15
N TYR A 59 -8.23 0.46 8.32
CA TYR A 59 -8.61 -0.53 9.34
C TYR A 59 -10.01 -1.12 9.15
N THR A 60 -10.95 -0.33 8.64
CA THR A 60 -12.37 -0.71 8.66
C THR A 60 -12.96 -0.96 7.28
N ASP A 61 -12.33 -0.43 6.22
CA ASP A 61 -12.77 -0.63 4.85
C ASP A 61 -11.87 -1.58 4.05
N LEU A 62 -10.62 -1.81 4.49
CA LEU A 62 -9.66 -2.65 3.79
C LEU A 62 -9.27 -3.92 4.54
N HIS A 63 -9.59 -4.01 5.85
CA HIS A 63 -9.32 -5.16 6.70
C HIS A 63 -10.52 -5.50 7.59
N HIS A 64 -10.58 -6.74 8.05
CA HIS A 64 -11.46 -7.13 9.13
C HIS A 64 -10.92 -6.59 10.46
N VAL A 65 -11.73 -5.79 11.17
CA VAL A 65 -11.32 -5.14 12.43
C VAL A 65 -11.02 -6.11 13.56
N GLN A 66 -11.51 -7.35 13.48
CA GLN A 66 -11.37 -8.36 14.52
C GLN A 66 -9.97 -8.96 14.58
N ASP A 67 -9.32 -9.14 13.42
CA ASP A 67 -8.07 -9.88 13.33
C ASP A 67 -7.10 -9.36 12.26
N TYR A 68 -7.41 -8.23 11.65
CA TYR A 68 -6.62 -7.58 10.59
C TYR A 68 -6.40 -8.44 9.34
N SER A 69 -7.21 -9.49 9.15
CA SER A 69 -7.18 -10.24 7.89
C SER A 69 -7.66 -9.36 6.73
N PRO A 70 -7.12 -9.55 5.52
CA PRO A 70 -7.61 -8.84 4.35
C PRO A 70 -9.07 -9.20 4.06
N LEU A 71 -9.78 -8.30 3.38
CA LEU A 71 -11.11 -8.59 2.89
C LEU A 71 -11.10 -9.80 1.94
N GLU A 72 -12.16 -10.58 1.98
CA GLU A 72 -12.40 -11.55 0.93
C GLU A 72 -12.70 -10.85 -0.40
N ARG A 73 -12.47 -11.55 -1.51
CA ARG A 73 -12.70 -11.00 -2.86
C ARG A 73 -14.10 -10.40 -3.04
N SER A 74 -15.15 -11.09 -2.54
CA SER A 74 -16.53 -10.64 -2.62
C SER A 74 -16.80 -9.37 -1.81
N GLU A 75 -16.13 -9.22 -0.66
CA GLU A 75 -16.23 -8.05 0.19
C GLU A 75 -15.53 -6.84 -0.46
N PHE A 76 -14.37 -7.07 -1.09
CA PHE A 76 -13.67 -6.03 -1.84
C PHE A 76 -14.48 -5.60 -3.08
N GLU A 77 -15.13 -6.54 -3.77
CA GLU A 77 -16.06 -6.23 -4.86
C GLU A 77 -17.21 -5.34 -4.38
N GLU A 78 -17.77 -5.64 -3.20
CA GLU A 78 -18.82 -4.81 -2.60
C GLU A 78 -18.28 -3.41 -2.21
N LEU A 79 -17.05 -3.31 -1.74
CA LEU A 79 -16.39 -2.01 -1.50
C LEU A 79 -16.33 -1.19 -2.79
N LEU A 80 -15.94 -1.79 -3.91
CA LEU A 80 -15.90 -1.12 -5.21
C LEU A 80 -17.30 -0.69 -5.67
N ARG A 81 -18.32 -1.54 -5.50
CA ARG A 81 -19.71 -1.23 -5.85
C ARG A 81 -20.25 -0.04 -5.06
N ARG A 82 -20.13 -0.07 -3.72
CA ARG A 82 -20.60 1.02 -2.86
C ARG A 82 -19.84 2.32 -3.08
N SER A 83 -18.60 2.24 -3.57
CA SER A 83 -17.80 3.40 -3.99
C SER A 83 -18.21 3.96 -5.36
N GLY A 84 -19.15 3.32 -6.06
CA GLY A 84 -19.64 3.76 -7.36
C GLY A 84 -18.70 3.48 -8.53
N PHE A 85 -17.72 2.54 -8.35
CA PHE A 85 -16.74 2.24 -9.41
C PHE A 85 -17.31 1.28 -10.45
N THR A 86 -16.74 1.36 -11.65
CA THR A 86 -17.03 0.48 -12.79
C THR A 86 -15.73 -0.15 -13.27
N PRO A 87 -15.75 -1.17 -14.14
CA PRO A 87 -14.53 -1.72 -14.74
C PRO A 87 -13.68 -0.71 -15.50
N ASP A 88 -14.30 0.39 -15.98
CA ASP A 88 -13.65 1.45 -16.74
C ASP A 88 -13.09 2.57 -15.85
N THR A 89 -13.42 2.58 -14.58
CA THR A 89 -12.95 3.61 -13.63
C THR A 89 -11.44 3.57 -13.47
N THR A 90 -10.77 4.68 -13.67
CA THR A 90 -9.39 4.91 -13.25
C THR A 90 -9.38 5.42 -11.81
N ILE A 91 -8.87 4.62 -10.89
CA ILE A 91 -8.84 4.96 -9.46
C ILE A 91 -7.47 5.58 -9.14
N VAL A 92 -7.47 6.78 -8.56
CA VAL A 92 -6.25 7.47 -8.13
C VAL A 92 -6.21 7.50 -6.60
N PHE A 93 -5.25 6.82 -6.02
CA PHE A 93 -5.06 6.75 -4.58
C PHE A 93 -4.11 7.83 -4.06
N TYR A 94 -4.43 8.41 -2.90
CA TYR A 94 -3.56 9.31 -2.14
C TYR A 94 -3.81 9.18 -0.63
N GLY A 95 -3.10 9.94 0.19
CA GLY A 95 -3.27 9.97 1.66
C GLY A 95 -2.15 9.26 2.41
N TYR A 96 -2.46 8.64 3.54
CA TYR A 96 -1.48 7.93 4.39
C TYR A 96 -1.06 6.58 3.79
N GLY A 97 -1.98 5.82 3.23
CA GLY A 97 -1.74 4.46 2.73
C GLY A 97 -2.10 4.24 1.26
N PRO A 98 -1.70 5.12 0.32
CA PRO A 98 -2.16 5.04 -1.06
C PRO A 98 -1.72 3.76 -1.76
N TYR A 99 -0.54 3.24 -1.42
CA TYR A 99 -0.01 2.00 -1.98
C TYR A 99 -0.79 0.77 -1.53
N LEU A 100 -1.42 0.80 -0.34
CA LEU A 100 -2.31 -0.28 0.11
C LEU A 100 -3.55 -0.35 -0.79
N GLY A 101 -4.22 0.77 -1.03
CA GLY A 101 -5.35 0.85 -1.96
C GLY A 101 -4.96 0.39 -3.37
N PHE A 102 -3.85 0.89 -3.90
CA PHE A 102 -3.28 0.50 -5.19
C PHE A 102 -3.04 -1.02 -5.27
N TRP A 103 -2.32 -1.58 -4.29
CA TRP A 103 -1.91 -2.98 -4.30
C TRP A 103 -3.10 -3.93 -4.20
N LEU A 104 -4.02 -3.69 -3.25
CA LEU A 104 -5.22 -4.50 -3.08
C LEU A 104 -6.11 -4.48 -4.32
N THR A 105 -6.31 -3.29 -4.88
CA THR A 105 -7.13 -3.12 -6.08
C THR A 105 -6.56 -3.90 -7.27
N LYS A 106 -5.24 -3.85 -7.48
CA LYS A 106 -4.54 -4.68 -8.48
C LYS A 106 -4.64 -6.17 -8.17
N ALA A 107 -4.42 -6.57 -6.92
CA ALA A 107 -4.46 -7.97 -6.50
C ALA A 107 -5.83 -8.61 -6.73
N TYR A 108 -6.90 -7.85 -6.54
CA TYR A 108 -8.26 -8.31 -6.80
C TYR A 108 -8.69 -8.20 -8.27
N GLY A 109 -7.85 -7.66 -9.16
CA GLY A 109 -8.05 -7.72 -10.61
C GLY A 109 -8.66 -6.48 -11.24
N HIS A 110 -8.62 -5.32 -10.58
CA HIS A 110 -8.91 -4.04 -11.22
C HIS A 110 -7.61 -3.37 -11.63
N GLU A 111 -7.41 -3.17 -12.93
CA GLU A 111 -6.11 -2.78 -13.49
C GLU A 111 -5.89 -1.26 -13.60
N ARG A 112 -6.97 -0.48 -13.70
CA ARG A 112 -6.90 0.97 -13.90
C ARG A 112 -6.72 1.71 -12.57
N VAL A 113 -5.52 1.60 -11.98
CA VAL A 113 -5.19 2.21 -10.70
C VAL A 113 -3.87 2.96 -10.77
N LEU A 114 -3.85 4.12 -10.16
CA LEU A 114 -2.70 5.00 -10.07
C LEU A 114 -2.54 5.48 -8.62
N VAL A 115 -1.35 5.94 -8.27
CA VAL A 115 -1.08 6.67 -7.03
C VAL A 115 -0.76 8.12 -7.38
N LEU A 116 -1.28 9.07 -6.64
CA LEU A 116 -0.94 10.48 -6.81
C LEU A 116 0.57 10.68 -6.59
N ASN A 117 1.24 11.29 -7.57
CA ASN A 117 2.65 11.64 -7.45
C ASN A 117 2.82 12.92 -6.61
N GLY A 118 2.58 12.82 -5.32
CA GLY A 118 2.63 13.92 -4.37
C GLY A 118 1.82 13.64 -3.13
N THR A 119 1.95 14.52 -2.16
CA THR A 119 1.24 14.46 -0.88
C THR A 119 0.01 15.37 -0.87
N ARG A 120 -0.83 15.25 0.16
CA ARG A 120 -1.91 16.22 0.46
C ARG A 120 -1.38 17.64 0.54
N GLN A 121 -0.20 17.82 1.16
CA GLN A 121 0.42 19.12 1.31
C GLN A 121 0.87 19.71 -0.03
N ASP A 122 1.48 18.89 -0.89
CA ASP A 122 1.88 19.32 -2.24
C ASP A 122 0.68 19.79 -3.05
N TRP A 123 -0.44 19.05 -2.98
CA TRP A 123 -1.68 19.40 -3.65
C TRP A 123 -2.23 20.75 -3.17
N GLN A 124 -2.29 20.96 -1.86
CA GLN A 124 -2.75 22.21 -1.25
C GLN A 124 -1.81 23.40 -1.58
N GLN A 125 -0.48 23.20 -1.47
CA GLN A 125 0.50 24.23 -1.78
C GLN A 125 0.47 24.65 -3.25
N ALA A 126 0.10 23.74 -4.14
CA ALA A 126 -0.12 24.02 -5.56
C ALA A 126 -1.43 24.79 -5.83
N GLY A 127 -2.28 25.01 -4.81
CA GLY A 127 -3.56 25.70 -4.95
C GLY A 127 -4.58 24.92 -5.77
N LEU A 128 -4.45 23.58 -5.83
CA LEU A 128 -5.35 22.70 -6.58
C LEU A 128 -6.68 22.47 -5.85
N PRO A 129 -7.76 22.02 -6.52
CA PRO A 129 -9.11 21.92 -5.97
C PRO A 129 -9.16 21.11 -4.68
N TRP A 130 -9.58 21.77 -3.58
CA TRP A 130 -9.63 21.23 -2.23
C TRP A 130 -10.94 21.63 -1.55
N THR A 131 -11.59 20.69 -0.87
CA THR A 131 -12.91 20.89 -0.26
C THR A 131 -13.09 20.12 1.03
N THR A 132 -14.14 20.44 1.77
CA THR A 132 -14.71 19.64 2.84
C THR A 132 -16.05 19.00 2.45
N ASP A 133 -16.54 19.24 1.23
CA ASP A 133 -17.81 18.73 0.74
C ASP A 133 -17.70 17.24 0.40
N LEU A 134 -18.55 16.43 0.98
CA LEU A 134 -18.57 14.99 0.72
C LEU A 134 -19.18 14.70 -0.66
N PRO A 135 -18.55 13.83 -1.47
CA PRO A 135 -19.11 13.46 -2.76
C PRO A 135 -20.38 12.62 -2.58
N GLU A 136 -21.34 12.82 -3.48
CA GLU A 136 -22.50 11.94 -3.58
C GLU A 136 -22.10 10.63 -4.29
N LEU A 137 -22.31 9.50 -3.63
CA LEU A 137 -21.99 8.19 -4.17
C LEU A 137 -23.24 7.48 -4.68
N VAL A 138 -23.19 7.08 -5.94
CA VAL A 138 -24.23 6.21 -6.54
C VAL A 138 -23.60 4.81 -6.69
N PRO A 139 -24.09 3.80 -5.95
CA PRO A 139 -23.57 2.44 -6.06
C PRO A 139 -23.65 1.90 -7.49
N SER A 140 -22.64 1.14 -7.89
CA SER A 140 -22.54 0.50 -9.21
C SER A 140 -22.93 -0.99 -9.16
N THR A 141 -22.89 -1.64 -10.33
CA THR A 141 -23.05 -3.10 -10.50
C THR A 141 -21.72 -3.77 -10.85
N TYR A 142 -20.61 -3.24 -10.34
CA TYR A 142 -19.27 -3.71 -10.64
C TYR A 142 -19.09 -5.20 -10.34
N THR A 143 -18.38 -5.91 -11.21
CA THR A 143 -17.91 -7.28 -10.98
C THR A 143 -16.41 -7.35 -11.29
N LEU A 144 -15.63 -7.83 -10.33
CA LEU A 144 -14.19 -7.99 -10.49
C LEU A 144 -13.87 -9.05 -11.54
N ALA A 145 -12.95 -8.73 -12.46
CA ALA A 145 -12.38 -9.71 -13.38
C ALA A 145 -11.65 -10.82 -12.62
N ALA A 146 -11.63 -12.03 -13.15
CA ALA A 146 -10.85 -13.11 -12.55
C ALA A 146 -9.37 -12.73 -12.51
N SER A 147 -8.74 -12.88 -11.36
CA SER A 147 -7.30 -12.66 -11.17
C SER A 147 -6.63 -14.00 -10.85
N GLU A 148 -5.67 -14.42 -11.68
CA GLU A 148 -4.91 -15.64 -11.48
C GLU A 148 -3.60 -15.43 -10.69
N ALA A 149 -3.12 -14.19 -10.58
CA ALA A 149 -1.85 -13.90 -9.93
C ALA A 149 -2.05 -13.62 -8.43
N PRO A 150 -1.61 -14.50 -7.54
CA PRO A 150 -1.66 -14.26 -6.10
C PRO A 150 -0.64 -13.18 -5.72
N GLN A 151 -1.08 -11.92 -5.71
CA GLN A 151 -0.26 -10.80 -5.23
C GLN A 151 -0.34 -10.65 -3.69
N LEU A 152 -1.23 -11.41 -3.05
CA LEU A 152 -1.36 -11.47 -1.59
C LEU A 152 -0.83 -12.81 -1.08
N MET A 153 -0.23 -12.77 0.11
CA MET A 153 0.22 -13.95 0.83
C MET A 153 -0.67 -14.13 2.05
N SER A 154 -1.33 -15.29 2.18
CA SER A 154 -2.11 -15.59 3.38
C SER A 154 -1.22 -15.94 4.57
N LEU A 155 -1.79 -15.85 5.78
CA LEU A 155 -1.12 -16.29 7.02
C LEU A 155 -0.62 -17.73 6.91
N GLU A 156 -1.47 -18.64 6.50
CA GLU A 156 -1.18 -20.09 6.41
C GLU A 156 -0.11 -20.36 5.36
N ALA A 157 -0.19 -19.69 4.20
CA ALA A 157 0.81 -19.83 3.16
C ALA A 157 2.18 -19.34 3.63
N LEU A 158 2.24 -18.19 4.33
CA LEU A 158 3.48 -17.64 4.85
C LEU A 158 4.07 -18.54 5.95
N GLN A 159 3.25 -19.03 6.89
CA GLN A 159 3.68 -20.00 7.91
C GLN A 159 4.29 -21.25 7.27
N GLY A 160 3.69 -21.75 6.20
CA GLY A 160 4.19 -22.93 5.48
C GLY A 160 5.55 -22.74 4.79
N THR A 161 6.02 -21.51 4.64
CA THR A 161 7.33 -21.20 4.03
C THR A 161 8.46 -21.00 5.04
N LEU A 162 8.15 -20.90 6.34
CA LEU A 162 9.16 -20.65 7.36
C LEU A 162 10.26 -21.71 7.34
N GLY A 163 11.52 -21.26 7.46
CA GLY A 163 12.70 -22.12 7.44
C GLY A 163 13.12 -22.67 6.07
N SER A 164 12.34 -22.40 5.01
CA SER A 164 12.70 -22.85 3.64
C SER A 164 13.73 -21.95 2.96
N GLY A 165 13.90 -20.70 3.43
CA GLY A 165 14.71 -19.68 2.78
C GLY A 165 14.09 -19.08 1.51
N ASN A 166 12.87 -19.49 1.15
CA ASN A 166 12.10 -18.94 0.03
C ASN A 166 10.60 -18.96 0.36
N PRO A 167 9.90 -17.84 0.29
CA PRO A 167 10.33 -16.51 -0.21
C PRO A 167 11.31 -15.78 0.72
N LEU A 168 12.00 -14.78 0.20
CA LEU A 168 12.63 -13.75 1.02
C LEU A 168 11.55 -12.95 1.72
N ILE A 169 11.54 -12.93 3.04
CA ILE A 169 10.56 -12.19 3.84
C ILE A 169 11.19 -10.87 4.26
N LEU A 170 10.60 -9.74 3.86
CA LEU A 170 11.07 -8.39 4.18
C LEU A 170 10.15 -7.74 5.20
N ASP A 171 10.69 -7.42 6.38
CA ASP A 171 10.03 -6.57 7.37
C ASP A 171 10.39 -5.11 7.10
N VAL A 172 9.39 -4.33 6.67
CA VAL A 172 9.61 -2.92 6.33
C VAL A 172 9.19 -1.96 7.44
N ARG A 173 9.02 -2.47 8.66
CA ARG A 173 8.73 -1.66 9.85
C ARG A 173 9.96 -0.90 10.34
N SER A 174 9.76 -0.01 11.29
CA SER A 174 10.86 0.67 11.99
C SER A 174 11.72 -0.32 12.80
N GLN A 175 12.96 0.07 13.09
CA GLN A 175 13.86 -0.72 13.96
C GLN A 175 13.21 -1.09 15.29
N ALA A 176 12.54 -0.13 15.94
CA ALA A 176 11.90 -0.35 17.24
C ALA A 176 10.74 -1.37 17.19
N GLU A 177 10.03 -1.46 16.05
CA GLU A 177 9.01 -2.49 15.83
C GLU A 177 9.66 -3.86 15.59
N PHE A 178 10.72 -3.90 14.78
CA PHE A 178 11.43 -5.14 14.42
C PHE A 178 12.05 -5.83 15.64
N VAL A 179 12.76 -5.09 16.48
CA VAL A 179 13.41 -5.64 17.70
C VAL A 179 12.45 -5.77 18.90
N GLY A 180 11.15 -5.57 18.70
CA GLY A 180 10.14 -5.80 19.72
C GLY A 180 10.05 -4.73 20.82
N GLU A 181 10.60 -3.52 20.61
CA GLU A 181 10.43 -2.40 21.55
C GLU A 181 9.02 -1.81 21.52
N ARG A 182 8.30 -1.97 20.41
CA ARG A 182 6.90 -1.56 20.26
C ARG A 182 6.16 -2.47 19.28
N PHE A 183 4.84 -2.52 19.43
CA PHE A 183 3.95 -3.23 18.51
C PHE A 183 3.41 -2.29 17.41
N TRP A 184 2.79 -1.18 17.81
CA TRP A 184 2.28 -0.17 16.88
C TRP A 184 3.34 0.90 16.55
N PRO A 185 3.33 1.46 15.33
CA PRO A 185 4.25 2.55 14.96
C PRO A 185 4.19 3.74 15.91
N SER A 186 2.99 4.06 16.42
CA SER A 186 2.75 5.15 17.38
C SER A 186 3.26 4.85 18.80
N GLY A 187 3.61 3.59 19.11
CA GLY A 187 3.90 3.14 20.46
C GLY A 187 2.65 2.94 21.34
N ALA A 188 1.44 3.02 20.78
CA ALA A 188 0.21 2.72 21.50
C ALA A 188 0.21 1.27 22.01
N THR A 189 -0.43 1.03 23.17
CA THR A 189 -0.57 -0.31 23.77
C THR A 189 -1.95 -0.91 23.56
N ALA A 190 -2.95 -0.13 23.22
CA ALA A 190 -4.30 -0.61 22.97
C ALA A 190 -4.30 -1.51 21.71
N GLY A 191 -4.85 -2.71 21.83
CA GLY A 191 -4.91 -3.71 20.75
C GLY A 191 -3.54 -4.28 20.36
N ALA A 192 -2.47 -4.02 21.14
CA ALA A 192 -1.16 -4.57 20.88
C ALA A 192 -1.13 -6.07 21.19
N GLY A 193 -0.51 -6.82 20.28
CA GLY A 193 -0.18 -8.23 20.47
C GLY A 193 1.26 -8.42 20.98
N ARG A 194 1.86 -9.55 20.61
CA ARG A 194 3.24 -9.88 20.97
C ARG A 194 4.23 -9.06 20.15
N PRO A 195 5.25 -8.48 20.75
CA PRO A 195 6.30 -7.74 20.02
C PRO A 195 7.30 -8.71 19.35
N GLY A 196 8.08 -8.21 18.38
CA GLY A 196 9.08 -8.96 17.64
C GLY A 196 8.83 -8.95 16.13
N HIS A 197 9.32 -9.97 15.43
CA HIS A 197 9.20 -10.10 13.98
C HIS A 197 8.97 -11.55 13.52
N ILE A 198 8.62 -11.76 12.26
CA ILE A 198 8.45 -13.08 11.66
C ILE A 198 9.81 -13.78 11.58
N PRO A 199 9.94 -15.04 12.04
CA PRO A 199 11.22 -15.76 12.01
C PRO A 199 11.87 -15.79 10.63
N GLY A 200 13.16 -15.41 10.59
CA GLY A 200 13.94 -15.34 9.37
C GLY A 200 13.65 -14.14 8.47
N ALA A 201 12.84 -13.19 8.91
CA ALA A 201 12.60 -11.96 8.16
C ALA A 201 13.84 -11.07 8.13
N VAL A 202 14.13 -10.49 6.97
CA VAL A 202 15.19 -9.51 6.77
C VAL A 202 14.61 -8.11 6.99
N HIS A 203 15.26 -7.32 7.84
CA HIS A 203 14.83 -5.97 8.16
C HIS A 203 15.23 -4.97 7.07
N LEU A 204 14.25 -4.26 6.53
CA LEU A 204 14.42 -3.19 5.56
C LEU A 204 13.44 -2.04 5.87
N PRO A 205 13.76 -1.13 6.81
CA PRO A 205 12.88 0.00 7.13
C PRO A 205 12.44 0.76 5.88
N ILE A 206 11.14 1.04 5.75
CA ILE A 206 10.57 1.71 4.58
C ILE A 206 11.22 3.06 4.28
N ASP A 207 11.64 3.78 5.31
CA ASP A 207 12.31 5.09 5.17
C ASP A 207 13.60 5.00 4.33
N LEU A 208 14.23 3.82 4.23
CA LEU A 208 15.41 3.61 3.40
C LEU A 208 15.10 3.67 1.90
N LEU A 209 13.86 3.57 1.49
CA LEU A 209 13.45 3.73 0.08
C LEU A 209 13.44 5.19 -0.35
N HIS A 210 13.43 6.11 0.60
CA HIS A 210 13.27 7.54 0.37
C HIS A 210 14.55 8.33 0.57
N THR A 211 14.61 9.45 -0.11
CA THR A 211 15.58 10.53 0.14
C THR A 211 15.06 11.42 1.28
N THR A 212 15.90 12.31 1.79
CA THR A 212 15.56 13.20 2.93
C THR A 212 14.42 14.17 2.64
N ASP A 213 14.09 14.41 1.37
CA ASP A 213 12.96 15.23 0.91
C ASP A 213 11.70 14.39 0.63
N GLY A 214 11.71 13.10 0.99
CA GLY A 214 10.56 12.20 0.88
C GLY A 214 10.34 11.60 -0.51
N ALA A 215 11.19 11.91 -1.50
CA ALA A 215 11.11 11.29 -2.83
C ALA A 215 11.69 9.87 -2.79
N PHE A 216 11.27 8.99 -3.69
CA PHE A 216 11.96 7.70 -3.87
C PHE A 216 13.40 7.93 -4.32
N LYS A 217 14.29 7.10 -3.81
CA LYS A 217 15.65 6.99 -4.33
C LYS A 217 15.65 6.58 -5.81
N SER A 218 16.75 6.81 -6.50
CA SER A 218 16.91 6.35 -7.88
C SER A 218 16.77 4.82 -7.98
N VAL A 219 16.37 4.33 -9.15
CA VAL A 219 16.26 2.87 -9.43
C VAL A 219 17.57 2.14 -9.11
N ALA A 220 18.71 2.76 -9.38
CA ALA A 220 20.03 2.16 -9.09
C ALA A 220 20.27 2.02 -7.58
N GLU A 221 19.98 3.06 -6.80
CA GLU A 221 20.11 3.04 -5.34
C GLU A 221 19.13 2.06 -4.70
N LEU A 222 17.87 2.03 -5.18
CA LEU A 222 16.87 1.07 -4.73
C LEU A 222 17.30 -0.36 -5.01
N ARG A 223 17.79 -0.66 -6.22
CA ARG A 223 18.27 -1.98 -6.60
C ARG A 223 19.44 -2.42 -5.70
N GLN A 224 20.41 -1.56 -5.46
CA GLN A 224 21.52 -1.83 -4.55
C GLN A 224 21.02 -2.13 -3.13
N LEU A 225 20.09 -1.32 -2.62
CA LEU A 225 19.51 -1.48 -1.28
C LEU A 225 18.87 -2.86 -1.08
N PHE A 226 18.09 -3.33 -2.05
CA PHE A 226 17.46 -4.65 -1.99
C PHE A 226 18.48 -5.79 -2.18
N GLN A 227 19.46 -5.64 -3.07
CA GLN A 227 20.54 -6.62 -3.27
C GLN A 227 21.33 -6.86 -1.99
N GLU A 228 21.66 -5.82 -1.24
CA GLU A 228 22.32 -5.91 0.06
C GLU A 228 21.52 -6.67 1.13
N ARG A 229 20.23 -6.88 0.90
CA ARG A 229 19.29 -7.63 1.78
C ARG A 229 19.00 -9.06 1.31
N GLY A 230 19.77 -9.57 0.34
CA GLY A 230 19.65 -10.94 -0.16
C GLY A 230 18.65 -11.13 -1.28
N GLU A 231 18.12 -10.05 -1.84
CA GLU A 231 17.14 -10.10 -2.93
C GLU A 231 17.75 -10.72 -4.21
N ALA A 232 19.05 -10.54 -4.45
CA ALA A 232 19.73 -11.05 -5.65
C ALA A 232 19.55 -12.57 -5.86
N ASP A 233 19.38 -13.33 -4.78
CA ASP A 233 19.20 -14.78 -4.80
C ASP A 233 17.73 -15.21 -4.63
N ALA A 234 16.82 -14.25 -4.38
CA ALA A 234 15.42 -14.54 -4.09
C ALA A 234 14.64 -14.83 -5.38
N ARG A 235 13.90 -15.95 -5.38
CA ARG A 235 12.95 -16.30 -6.46
C ARG A 235 11.58 -15.68 -6.27
N SER A 236 11.23 -15.44 -5.02
CA SER A 236 9.98 -14.85 -4.56
C SER A 236 10.26 -13.95 -3.38
N ILE A 237 9.55 -12.83 -3.28
CA ILE A 237 9.69 -11.84 -2.21
C ILE A 237 8.32 -11.61 -1.57
N VAL A 238 8.29 -11.63 -0.25
CA VAL A 238 7.11 -11.24 0.53
C VAL A 238 7.47 -10.06 1.41
N THR A 239 6.70 -8.99 1.31
CA THR A 239 6.81 -7.84 2.19
C THR A 239 5.72 -7.84 3.24
N TYR A 240 6.03 -7.38 4.45
CA TYR A 240 5.03 -7.11 5.48
C TYR A 240 5.41 -5.89 6.31
N CYS A 241 4.41 -5.30 6.97
CA CYS A 241 4.65 -4.23 7.94
C CYS A 241 3.76 -4.40 9.18
N THR A 242 2.99 -3.39 9.58
CA THR A 242 2.03 -3.51 10.69
C THR A 242 0.63 -3.85 10.17
N ILE A 243 0.15 -3.18 9.11
CA ILE A 243 -1.19 -3.32 8.51
C ILE A 243 -1.16 -3.28 6.96
N GLY A 244 -0.08 -3.68 6.33
CA GLY A 244 0.03 -3.74 4.86
C GLY A 244 0.44 -2.46 4.14
N ALA A 245 0.22 -1.26 4.69
CA ALA A 245 0.43 0.00 3.95
C ALA A 245 1.88 0.21 3.48
N ARG A 246 2.86 0.17 4.39
CA ARG A 246 4.29 0.28 4.08
C ARG A 246 4.80 -0.94 3.27
N ALA A 247 4.20 -2.10 3.51
CA ALA A 247 4.53 -3.33 2.78
C ALA A 247 4.13 -3.21 1.31
N SER A 248 2.95 -2.69 1.03
CA SER A 248 2.46 -2.45 -0.33
C SER A 248 3.31 -1.43 -1.08
N GLU A 249 3.84 -0.41 -0.38
CA GLU A 249 4.79 0.53 -0.96
C GLU A 249 6.10 -0.15 -1.39
N ALA A 250 6.70 -0.95 -0.52
CA ALA A 250 7.91 -1.71 -0.85
C ALA A 250 7.65 -2.71 -1.99
N ALA A 251 6.50 -3.39 -1.98
CA ALA A 251 6.10 -4.30 -3.04
C ALA A 251 5.90 -3.58 -4.39
N MET A 252 5.32 -2.38 -4.37
CA MET A 252 5.18 -1.53 -5.55
C MET A 252 6.55 -1.19 -6.14
N VAL A 253 7.50 -0.77 -5.30
CA VAL A 253 8.87 -0.49 -5.73
C VAL A 253 9.51 -1.73 -6.35
N LEU A 254 9.46 -2.87 -5.68
CA LEU A 254 10.05 -4.12 -6.18
C LEU A 254 9.43 -4.52 -7.53
N ARG A 255 8.10 -4.57 -7.61
CA ARG A 255 7.41 -5.08 -8.79
C ARG A 255 7.44 -4.12 -9.96
N TYR A 256 7.08 -2.85 -9.74
CA TYR A 256 6.83 -1.89 -10.82
C TYR A 256 8.04 -1.02 -11.13
N LEU A 257 8.90 -0.69 -10.17
CA LEU A 257 10.12 0.10 -10.43
C LEU A 257 11.33 -0.77 -10.71
N LEU A 258 11.47 -1.90 -10.04
CA LEU A 258 12.63 -2.79 -10.18
C LEU A 258 12.38 -4.00 -11.09
N GLY A 259 11.09 -4.34 -11.37
CA GLY A 259 10.70 -5.37 -12.33
C GLY A 259 10.75 -6.80 -11.79
N TYR A 260 10.67 -7.00 -10.46
CA TYR A 260 10.62 -8.35 -9.88
C TYR A 260 9.26 -9.03 -10.17
N PRO A 261 9.26 -10.25 -10.73
CA PRO A 261 8.02 -10.88 -11.21
C PRO A 261 7.16 -11.49 -10.10
N ASP A 262 7.76 -12.01 -9.03
CA ASP A 262 7.06 -12.67 -7.93
C ASP A 262 7.25 -11.88 -6.63
N VAL A 263 6.44 -10.84 -6.47
CA VAL A 263 6.37 -10.00 -5.27
C VAL A 263 4.96 -10.10 -4.71
N ARG A 264 4.87 -10.40 -3.42
CA ARG A 264 3.60 -10.54 -2.69
C ARG A 264 3.61 -9.68 -1.44
N VAL A 265 2.45 -9.28 -0.99
CA VAL A 265 2.26 -8.62 0.31
C VAL A 265 1.56 -9.60 1.25
N TYR A 266 2.12 -9.80 2.43
CA TYR A 266 1.37 -10.36 3.54
C TYR A 266 0.57 -9.22 4.18
N ASP A 267 -0.67 -9.04 3.72
CA ASP A 267 -1.48 -7.88 4.01
C ASP A 267 -1.89 -7.79 5.49
N GLY A 268 -2.33 -8.89 6.11
CA GLY A 268 -2.64 -8.93 7.55
C GLY A 268 -1.46 -8.53 8.44
N SER A 269 -0.23 -8.67 7.91
CA SER A 269 1.00 -8.12 8.48
C SER A 269 1.20 -8.47 9.96
N TRP A 270 1.94 -7.61 10.69
CA TRP A 270 2.21 -7.86 12.10
C TRP A 270 0.97 -7.76 12.98
N ALA A 271 -0.02 -6.94 12.61
CA ALA A 271 -1.26 -6.83 13.34
C ALA A 271 -2.01 -8.17 13.41
N GLN A 272 -2.03 -8.92 12.31
CA GLN A 272 -2.56 -10.28 12.30
C GLN A 272 -1.59 -11.29 12.95
N TRP A 273 -0.31 -11.27 12.56
CA TRP A 273 0.68 -12.24 13.02
C TRP A 273 0.94 -12.14 14.51
N GLY A 274 1.22 -10.96 15.03
CA GLY A 274 1.60 -10.73 16.42
C GLY A 274 0.45 -10.89 17.42
N THR A 275 -0.80 -10.84 16.97
CA THR A 275 -1.98 -11.08 17.82
C THR A 275 -2.35 -12.57 17.94
N ARG A 276 -1.90 -13.41 17.01
CA ARG A 276 -2.14 -14.86 17.02
C ARG A 276 -1.16 -15.56 17.95
N THR A 277 -1.65 -16.44 18.82
CA THR A 277 -0.80 -17.18 19.79
C THR A 277 -0.01 -18.32 19.15
N GLU A 278 -0.50 -18.85 18.03
CA GLU A 278 0.07 -19.96 17.28
C GLU A 278 1.19 -19.58 16.31
N THR A 279 1.37 -18.31 16.02
CA THR A 279 2.44 -17.83 15.12
C THR A 279 3.78 -17.76 15.85
N PRO A 280 4.89 -18.25 15.26
CA PRO A 280 6.22 -18.11 15.85
C PRO A 280 6.72 -16.66 15.75
N ILE A 281 7.60 -16.25 16.66
CA ILE A 281 8.16 -14.89 16.76
C ILE A 281 9.65 -15.00 17.05
N GLU A 282 10.44 -14.09 16.43
CA GLU A 282 11.81 -13.74 16.81
C GLU A 282 11.87 -12.33 17.38
N ILE A 283 12.89 -12.04 18.23
CA ILE A 283 13.18 -10.72 18.81
C ILE A 283 14.62 -10.35 18.53
#